data_ae26a673ae4b1ac1013b7786c966f542
#
_entry.id   ae26a673ae4b1ac1013b7786c966f542
#
_cell.length_a   1.000
_cell.length_b   1.000
_cell.length_c   1.000
_cell.angle_alpha   90.00
_cell.angle_beta   90.00
_cell.angle_gamma   90.00
#
_symmetry.space_group_name_H-M   'P 1'
#
loop_
_entity.id
_entity.type
_entity.pdbx_description
1 polymer ?
#
loop_
_entity_poly.entity_id
_entity_poly.type
_entity_poly.pdbx_seq_one_letter_code
_entity_poly.pdbx_strand_id
1 'polypeptide(L)'
;MGTPRSNAAEPPPTEPATGPRPDRRPPSRPHPDPSPSSPPLTRSPDPHSAALAHALHAAERGYAVIPLTRTKHPAVRSPHRGHPESPPCRGACGRIGHGVHDASTDPLTIRRMFAAAPWATGYGIACGLPPHHLIGIDLDTKNGADALTALRFIADAHHFPLPPTVTVRTPSGGHHLWFTGPPSPAVPNSVGRLAPGIDIRGAGGYLVGPGSLTARGRYVLAPGAPRVPAPAPHALLALLTPPSPRREAPSAIPPQPASALVRFVRTSPEGQRNARLFWAACRAHEAGLAQELAARLVEAACHTGLSEQEARATIASAGRRQGRTQSP
;
A
#
# COMPACT_ATOMS: atom_id res chain seq x y z
N MET A 1 36.12 -74.07 19.42
CA MET A 1 37.54 -74.41 19.66
C MET A 1 38.25 -73.09 19.78
N GLY A 2 38.79 -72.63 20.79
CA GLY A 2 39.36 -72.93 22.03
C GLY A 2 39.56 -71.67 22.83
N THR A 3 39.14 -71.74 24.04
CA THR A 3 39.46 -70.86 25.16
C THR A 3 40.91 -71.11 25.62
N PRO A 4 41.32 -70.56 26.71
CA PRO A 4 41.65 -69.20 27.19
C PRO A 4 43.10 -69.14 27.72
N ARG A 5 43.54 -67.99 28.22
CA ARG A 5 44.44 -68.01 29.42
C ARG A 5 44.52 -66.62 30.09
N SER A 6 44.15 -66.74 31.34
CA SER A 6 44.47 -65.91 32.50
C SER A 6 45.96 -65.61 32.64
N ASN A 7 46.35 -64.43 33.11
CA ASN A 7 47.44 -64.30 34.04
C ASN A 7 47.32 -63.14 35.01
N ALA A 8 47.75 -63.48 36.18
CA ALA A 8 47.45 -62.84 37.45
C ALA A 8 48.30 -61.62 37.75
N ALA A 9 47.80 -60.88 38.72
CA ALA A 9 48.37 -59.71 39.32
C ALA A 9 49.61 -59.95 40.16
N GLU A 10 50.46 -58.93 40.22
CA GLU A 10 51.52 -58.80 41.22
C GLU A 10 51.35 -57.43 41.92
N PRO A 11 51.53 -57.36 43.27
CA PRO A 11 51.24 -56.13 44.04
C PRO A 11 52.46 -55.18 44.08
N PRO A 12 52.22 -53.88 44.38
CA PRO A 12 53.29 -52.88 44.38
C PRO A 12 54.06 -52.80 45.67
N PRO A 13 55.32 -52.29 45.67
CA PRO A 13 56.10 -52.08 46.87
C PRO A 13 55.76 -50.75 47.56
N THR A 14 55.89 -50.81 48.87
CA THR A 14 55.63 -49.80 49.88
C THR A 14 56.59 -48.59 49.85
N GLU A 15 56.08 -47.46 50.19
CA GLU A 15 56.68 -46.13 50.39
C GLU A 15 57.77 -46.10 51.51
N PRO A 16 58.56 -45.00 51.49
CA PRO A 16 58.88 -44.30 52.75
C PRO A 16 58.46 -42.87 52.81
N ALA A 17 57.94 -42.51 53.96
CA ALA A 17 57.48 -41.16 54.36
C ALA A 17 58.60 -40.14 54.34
N THR A 18 58.31 -38.91 53.83
CA THR A 18 59.14 -37.72 54.05
C THR A 18 58.28 -36.48 54.27
N GLY A 19 58.66 -35.73 55.25
CA GLY A 19 58.04 -34.67 55.99
C GLY A 19 57.57 -33.47 55.25
N PRO A 20 57.09 -32.45 56.00
CA PRO A 20 56.21 -31.34 55.45
C PRO A 20 57.05 -30.39 54.60
N ARG A 21 56.57 -30.09 53.42
CA ARG A 21 57.06 -29.02 52.53
C ARG A 21 56.46 -27.67 52.92
N PRO A 22 57.23 -26.56 52.84
CA PRO A 22 56.73 -25.25 53.11
C PRO A 22 55.74 -24.72 52.06
N ASP A 23 54.74 -24.05 52.57
CA ASP A 23 53.63 -23.41 51.85
C ASP A 23 54.13 -22.37 50.83
N ARG A 24 54.15 -22.70 49.54
CA ARG A 24 54.38 -21.75 48.45
C ARG A 24 53.03 -21.32 47.90
N ARG A 25 52.53 -20.19 48.39
CA ARG A 25 51.43 -19.47 47.79
C ARG A 25 51.79 -19.15 46.32
N PRO A 26 50.93 -19.52 45.34
CA PRO A 26 51.15 -19.08 43.97
C PRO A 26 50.93 -17.59 43.83
N PRO A 27 51.67 -16.89 42.94
CA PRO A 27 51.46 -15.46 42.70
C PRO A 27 50.07 -15.19 42.19
N SER A 28 49.40 -14.17 42.74
CA SER A 28 48.10 -13.67 42.35
C SER A 28 48.12 -13.36 40.85
N ARG A 29 47.27 -13.99 40.06
CA ARG A 29 47.05 -13.62 38.65
C ARG A 29 46.54 -12.16 38.63
N PRO A 30 47.05 -11.31 37.73
CA PRO A 30 46.47 -9.98 37.52
C PRO A 30 45.02 -10.15 37.06
N HIS A 31 44.12 -9.39 37.66
CA HIS A 31 42.75 -9.29 37.23
C HIS A 31 42.75 -8.82 35.77
N PRO A 32 41.97 -9.49 34.84
CA PRO A 32 41.81 -8.94 33.52
C PRO A 32 41.16 -7.58 33.62
N ASP A 33 41.71 -6.58 32.92
CA ASP A 33 41.12 -5.24 32.76
C ASP A 33 39.65 -5.36 32.32
N PRO A 34 38.77 -4.51 32.82
CA PRO A 34 37.39 -4.49 32.38
C PRO A 34 37.37 -4.27 30.86
N SER A 35 36.91 -5.26 30.13
CA SER A 35 36.66 -5.16 28.67
C SER A 35 35.93 -3.85 28.37
N PRO A 36 36.32 -3.10 27.32
CA PRO A 36 35.60 -1.89 26.94
C PRO A 36 34.12 -2.19 26.79
N SER A 37 33.29 -1.52 27.56
CA SER A 37 31.84 -1.62 27.53
C SER A 37 31.38 -1.49 26.10
N SER A 38 30.71 -2.53 25.60
CA SER A 38 30.05 -2.53 24.27
C SER A 38 29.26 -1.24 24.11
N PRO A 39 29.33 -0.55 22.95
CA PRO A 39 28.55 0.66 22.73
C PRO A 39 27.08 0.36 22.97
N PRO A 40 26.32 1.27 23.58
CA PRO A 40 24.90 1.04 23.85
C PRO A 40 24.20 0.72 22.54
N LEU A 41 23.53 -0.43 22.48
CA LEU A 41 22.66 -0.79 21.37
C LEU A 41 21.65 0.35 21.19
N THR A 42 21.81 1.15 20.15
CA THR A 42 20.88 2.20 19.79
C THR A 42 19.52 1.54 19.56
N ARG A 43 18.61 1.66 20.51
CA ARG A 43 17.22 1.19 20.37
C ARG A 43 16.69 1.80 19.11
N SER A 44 16.24 0.97 18.18
CA SER A 44 15.52 1.45 17.01
C SER A 44 14.37 2.36 17.49
N PRO A 45 14.19 3.54 16.88
CA PRO A 45 13.14 4.45 17.31
C PRO A 45 11.80 3.74 17.28
N ASP A 46 10.97 4.04 18.27
CA ASP A 46 9.62 3.51 18.34
C ASP A 46 8.84 3.84 17.05
N PRO A 47 7.98 2.92 16.56
CA PRO A 47 7.30 3.09 15.27
C PRO A 47 6.48 4.36 15.14
N HIS A 48 5.89 4.87 16.22
CA HIS A 48 5.13 6.12 16.22
C HIS A 48 6.06 7.33 16.02
N SER A 49 7.13 7.42 16.77
CA SER A 49 8.12 8.48 16.65
C SER A 49 8.78 8.49 15.28
N ALA A 50 9.09 7.30 14.72
CA ALA A 50 9.62 7.18 13.38
C ALA A 50 8.63 7.65 12.32
N ALA A 51 7.34 7.30 12.45
CA ALA A 51 6.28 7.72 11.53
C ALA A 51 6.09 9.24 11.57
N LEU A 52 6.10 9.86 12.75
CA LEU A 52 6.04 11.32 12.91
C LEU A 52 7.25 12.02 12.24
N ALA A 53 8.46 11.51 12.46
CA ALA A 53 9.66 12.07 11.84
C ALA A 53 9.59 12.02 10.31
N HIS A 54 9.16 10.89 9.73
CA HIS A 54 8.97 10.76 8.29
C HIS A 54 7.85 11.66 7.75
N ALA A 55 6.75 11.82 8.50
CA ALA A 55 5.65 12.71 8.13
C ALA A 55 6.10 14.18 8.10
N LEU A 56 6.84 14.63 9.11
CA LEU A 56 7.40 16.00 9.16
C LEU A 56 8.38 16.24 8.00
N HIS A 57 9.27 15.28 7.72
CA HIS A 57 10.18 15.39 6.59
C HIS A 57 9.45 15.43 5.24
N ALA A 58 8.34 14.70 5.08
CA ALA A 58 7.50 14.81 3.88
C ALA A 58 6.83 16.19 3.79
N ALA A 59 6.36 16.73 4.90
CA ALA A 59 5.74 18.06 4.97
C ALA A 59 6.72 19.19 4.60
N GLU A 60 7.97 19.12 5.03
CA GLU A 60 9.05 20.05 4.63
C GLU A 60 9.25 20.09 3.10
N ARG A 61 8.89 19.01 2.41
CA ARG A 61 8.93 18.90 0.95
C ARG A 61 7.60 19.27 0.28
N GLY A 62 6.66 19.86 1.02
CA GLY A 62 5.38 20.32 0.52
C GLY A 62 4.30 19.24 0.39
N TYR A 63 4.49 18.05 0.94
CA TYR A 63 3.46 17.02 0.94
C TYR A 63 2.55 17.16 2.16
N ALA A 64 1.26 17.37 1.93
CA ALA A 64 0.27 17.38 3.00
C ALA A 64 0.05 15.95 3.53
N VAL A 65 0.17 15.76 4.86
CA VAL A 65 0.20 14.43 5.47
C VAL A 65 -0.85 14.23 6.54
N ILE A 66 -1.21 12.96 6.78
CA ILE A 66 -2.07 12.50 7.88
C ILE A 66 -1.46 11.28 8.57
N PRO A 67 -1.69 11.06 9.89
CA PRO A 67 -1.27 9.83 10.55
C PRO A 67 -2.11 8.63 10.11
N LEU A 68 -1.47 7.46 9.95
CA LEU A 68 -2.11 6.20 9.58
C LEU A 68 -1.89 5.11 10.63
N THR A 69 -2.90 4.26 10.79
CA THR A 69 -2.82 3.02 11.55
C THR A 69 -2.00 1.94 10.83
N ARG A 70 -1.69 0.85 11.51
CA ARG A 70 -1.06 -0.34 10.91
C ARG A 70 -1.89 -0.96 9.77
N THR A 71 -3.19 -0.73 9.76
CA THR A 71 -4.12 -1.16 8.70
C THR A 71 -4.27 -0.15 7.57
N LYS A 72 -3.47 0.90 7.59
CA LYS A 72 -3.42 1.98 6.58
C LYS A 72 -4.62 2.93 6.57
N HIS A 73 -5.51 2.86 7.55
CA HIS A 73 -6.60 3.82 7.70
C HIS A 73 -6.13 5.08 8.43
N PRO A 74 -6.77 6.25 8.20
CA PRO A 74 -6.52 7.44 9.00
C PRO A 74 -6.63 7.12 10.50
N ALA A 75 -5.63 7.55 11.28
CA ALA A 75 -5.49 7.13 12.67
C ALA A 75 -6.30 8.00 13.65
N VAL A 76 -6.57 9.25 13.30
CA VAL A 76 -7.41 10.14 14.13
C VAL A 76 -8.87 9.74 13.99
N ARG A 77 -9.52 9.53 15.13
CA ARG A 77 -10.94 9.12 15.17
C ARG A 77 -11.84 10.26 14.72
N SER A 78 -12.90 9.93 13.98
CA SER A 78 -13.88 10.93 13.54
C SER A 78 -14.56 11.62 14.73
N PRO A 79 -14.66 12.97 14.74
CA PRO A 79 -15.41 13.71 15.74
C PRO A 79 -16.92 13.51 15.63
N HIS A 80 -17.40 12.95 14.52
CA HIS A 80 -18.81 12.67 14.22
C HIS A 80 -19.15 11.18 14.38
N ARG A 81 -18.35 10.43 15.14
CA ARG A 81 -18.61 9.01 15.40
C ARG A 81 -19.91 8.84 16.18
N GLY A 82 -20.86 8.10 15.60
CA GLY A 82 -22.18 7.88 16.18
C GLY A 82 -23.25 8.92 15.76
N HIS A 83 -22.85 10.01 15.15
CA HIS A 83 -23.74 11.03 14.58
C HIS A 83 -23.29 11.39 13.16
N PRO A 84 -23.52 10.50 12.18
CA PRO A 84 -23.09 10.76 10.81
C PRO A 84 -23.86 11.95 10.25
N GLU A 85 -23.15 12.99 9.87
CA GLU A 85 -23.71 14.14 9.18
C GLU A 85 -23.97 13.84 7.69
N SER A 86 -25.04 14.39 7.15
CA SER A 86 -25.35 14.31 5.73
C SER A 86 -25.58 15.74 5.18
N PRO A 87 -24.70 16.25 4.29
CA PRO A 87 -23.50 15.62 3.72
C PRO A 87 -22.37 15.45 4.75
N PRO A 88 -21.41 14.49 4.52
CA PRO A 88 -20.30 14.25 5.44
C PRO A 88 -19.46 15.52 5.66
N CYS A 89 -19.16 15.82 6.91
CA CYS A 89 -18.26 16.92 7.27
C CYS A 89 -16.85 16.65 6.73
N ARG A 90 -16.29 17.61 6.01
CA ARG A 90 -14.93 17.54 5.45
C ARG A 90 -13.95 18.48 6.16
N GLY A 91 -14.12 18.64 7.48
CA GLY A 91 -13.29 19.53 8.29
C GLY A 91 -13.91 20.89 8.58
N ALA A 92 -15.08 21.20 8.04
CA ALA A 92 -15.78 22.48 8.25
C ALA A 92 -16.11 22.77 9.74
N CYS A 93 -16.17 21.75 10.59
CA CYS A 93 -16.37 21.89 12.04
C CYS A 93 -15.11 22.35 12.80
N GLY A 94 -13.96 22.51 12.15
CA GLY A 94 -12.69 22.95 12.76
C GLY A 94 -11.99 21.91 13.66
N ARG A 95 -12.56 20.69 13.80
CA ARG A 95 -11.98 19.59 14.57
C ARG A 95 -11.14 18.70 13.67
N ILE A 96 -10.19 17.94 14.22
CA ILE A 96 -9.44 16.89 13.50
C ILE A 96 -10.22 15.55 13.55
N GLY A 97 -9.99 14.67 12.56
CA GLY A 97 -10.61 13.35 12.46
C GLY A 97 -11.47 13.16 11.20
N HIS A 98 -11.20 13.94 10.13
CA HIS A 98 -11.89 13.85 8.83
C HIS A 98 -11.04 13.14 7.77
N GLY A 99 -10.09 12.30 8.21
CA GLY A 99 -9.25 11.51 7.31
C GLY A 99 -8.36 12.39 6.44
N VAL A 100 -8.40 12.16 5.11
CA VAL A 100 -7.56 12.90 4.16
C VAL A 100 -7.85 14.42 4.14
N HIS A 101 -9.02 14.82 4.58
CA HIS A 101 -9.39 16.25 4.62
C HIS A 101 -8.67 17.06 5.69
N ASP A 102 -8.03 16.38 6.67
CA ASP A 102 -7.17 17.01 7.67
C ASP A 102 -5.70 17.14 7.24
N ALA A 103 -5.37 16.67 6.03
CA ALA A 103 -4.00 16.65 5.57
C ALA A 103 -3.35 18.05 5.60
N SER A 104 -2.17 18.11 6.18
CA SER A 104 -1.48 19.38 6.44
C SER A 104 0.01 19.29 6.16
N THR A 105 0.59 20.43 5.77
CA THR A 105 2.05 20.64 5.73
C THR A 105 2.55 21.39 6.97
N ASP A 106 1.63 21.91 7.83
CA ASP A 106 2.00 22.62 9.05
C ASP A 106 2.50 21.65 10.14
N PRO A 107 3.75 21.82 10.62
CA PRO A 107 4.33 20.93 11.61
C PRO A 107 3.55 20.86 12.94
N LEU A 108 2.91 21.96 13.35
CA LEU A 108 2.13 21.98 14.59
C LEU A 108 0.86 21.14 14.46
N THR A 109 0.15 21.28 13.34
CA THR A 109 -1.04 20.49 13.03
C THR A 109 -0.68 19.01 12.91
N ILE A 110 0.44 18.66 12.25
CA ILE A 110 0.91 17.28 12.14
C ILE A 110 1.17 16.69 13.53
N ARG A 111 1.92 17.41 14.40
CA ARG A 111 2.19 16.94 15.76
C ARG A 111 0.91 16.78 16.58
N ARG A 112 -0.08 17.68 16.44
CA ARG A 112 -1.40 17.55 17.08
C ARG A 112 -2.15 16.30 16.62
N MET A 113 -2.14 16.00 15.32
CA MET A 113 -2.77 14.80 14.78
C MET A 113 -2.09 13.52 15.30
N PHE A 114 -0.75 13.48 15.34
CA PHE A 114 -0.01 12.34 15.88
C PHE A 114 -0.21 12.17 17.38
N ALA A 115 -0.24 13.26 18.16
CA ALA A 115 -0.56 13.21 19.58
C ALA A 115 -1.98 12.68 19.86
N ALA A 116 -2.96 13.00 19.00
CA ALA A 116 -4.32 12.45 19.08
C ALA A 116 -4.43 10.98 18.63
N ALA A 117 -3.38 10.42 18.04
CA ALA A 117 -3.32 9.05 17.52
C ALA A 117 -1.99 8.35 17.88
N PRO A 118 -1.71 8.07 19.19
CA PRO A 118 -0.44 7.46 19.63
C PRO A 118 -0.22 6.04 19.08
N TRP A 119 -1.25 5.42 18.52
CA TRP A 119 -1.19 4.13 17.82
C TRP A 119 -0.80 4.25 16.33
N ALA A 120 -0.61 5.46 15.80
CA ALA A 120 -0.17 5.66 14.42
C ALA A 120 1.26 5.12 14.23
N THR A 121 1.47 4.29 13.23
CA THR A 121 2.77 3.72 12.87
C THR A 121 3.18 4.04 11.44
N GLY A 122 2.40 4.85 10.76
CA GLY A 122 2.62 5.31 9.42
C GLY A 122 1.98 6.67 9.17
N TYR A 123 2.19 7.17 7.98
CA TYR A 123 1.57 8.39 7.50
C TYR A 123 1.10 8.25 6.06
N GLY A 124 0.05 8.97 5.72
CA GLY A 124 -0.47 9.11 4.36
C GLY A 124 -0.09 10.46 3.78
N ILE A 125 0.20 10.49 2.49
CA ILE A 125 0.42 11.71 1.71
C ILE A 125 -0.83 11.95 0.88
N ALA A 126 -1.52 13.06 1.13
CA ALA A 126 -2.71 13.43 0.39
C ALA A 126 -2.38 13.73 -1.07
N CYS A 127 -3.20 13.22 -1.98
CA CYS A 127 -3.07 13.43 -3.42
C CYS A 127 -3.95 14.57 -3.90
N GLY A 128 -3.58 15.17 -5.04
CA GLY A 128 -4.33 16.25 -5.68
C GLY A 128 -4.21 17.63 -5.02
N LEU A 129 -3.44 17.78 -3.94
CA LEU A 129 -3.23 19.05 -3.24
C LEU A 129 -2.01 19.81 -3.76
N PRO A 130 -2.03 21.16 -3.73
CA PRO A 130 -0.87 21.97 -4.06
C PRO A 130 0.27 21.71 -3.05
N PRO A 131 1.53 21.99 -3.43
CA PRO A 131 1.99 22.49 -4.73
C PRO A 131 2.16 21.39 -5.78
N HIS A 132 2.18 20.10 -5.40
CA HIS A 132 2.54 19.00 -6.30
C HIS A 132 1.37 18.46 -7.10
N HIS A 133 0.13 18.66 -6.64
CA HIS A 133 -1.06 18.01 -7.22
C HIS A 133 -0.82 16.51 -7.45
N LEU A 134 -0.26 15.83 -6.42
CA LEU A 134 0.27 14.48 -6.50
C LEU A 134 -0.76 13.49 -7.04
N ILE A 135 -0.33 12.70 -8.02
CA ILE A 135 -1.07 11.55 -8.54
C ILE A 135 -0.27 10.30 -8.17
N GLY A 136 -0.89 9.37 -7.44
CA GLY A 136 -0.32 8.07 -7.15
C GLY A 136 -0.90 7.00 -8.07
N ILE A 137 -0.04 6.21 -8.71
CA ILE A 137 -0.44 4.98 -9.36
C ILE A 137 -0.04 3.84 -8.43
N ASP A 138 -1.02 3.19 -7.83
CA ASP A 138 -0.85 2.06 -6.91
C ASP A 138 -0.95 0.77 -7.73
N LEU A 139 0.16 0.07 -7.88
CA LEU A 139 0.31 -1.16 -8.64
C LEU A 139 0.31 -2.34 -7.70
N ASP A 140 -0.79 -3.06 -7.63
CA ASP A 140 -0.93 -4.27 -6.84
C ASP A 140 -0.39 -5.49 -7.60
N THR A 141 0.41 -6.32 -6.91
CA THR A 141 0.92 -7.60 -7.44
C THR A 141 0.19 -8.80 -6.83
N LYS A 142 -0.86 -8.56 -6.05
CA LYS A 142 -1.65 -9.63 -5.43
C LYS A 142 -2.36 -10.48 -6.48
N ASN A 143 -2.51 -11.76 -6.17
CA ASN A 143 -3.25 -12.73 -7.00
C ASN A 143 -2.67 -12.92 -8.42
N GLY A 144 -1.36 -12.81 -8.60
CA GLY A 144 -0.71 -13.01 -9.90
C GLY A 144 -0.93 -11.87 -10.90
N ALA A 145 -1.50 -10.73 -10.47
CA ALA A 145 -1.61 -9.55 -11.32
C ALA A 145 -0.24 -8.90 -11.49
N ASP A 146 0.25 -8.85 -12.71
CA ASP A 146 1.41 -8.03 -13.08
C ASP A 146 0.92 -6.64 -13.51
N ALA A 147 0.54 -5.83 -12.51
CA ALA A 147 0.05 -4.49 -12.75
C ALA A 147 1.11 -3.57 -13.42
N LEU A 148 2.40 -3.85 -13.23
CA LEU A 148 3.46 -3.10 -13.88
C LEU A 148 3.52 -3.40 -15.38
N THR A 149 3.43 -4.66 -15.78
CA THR A 149 3.33 -5.04 -17.19
C THR A 149 2.03 -4.52 -17.82
N ALA A 150 0.91 -4.55 -17.09
CA ALA A 150 -0.34 -3.95 -17.57
C ALA A 150 -0.20 -2.44 -17.80
N LEU A 151 0.47 -1.71 -16.90
CA LEU A 151 0.71 -0.29 -17.07
C LEU A 151 1.63 0.01 -18.27
N ARG A 152 2.68 -0.80 -18.49
CA ARG A 152 3.55 -0.69 -19.66
C ARG A 152 2.78 -0.93 -20.96
N PHE A 153 1.97 -1.96 -21.00
CA PHE A 153 1.10 -2.24 -22.14
C PHE A 153 0.15 -1.07 -22.47
N ILE A 154 -0.44 -0.44 -21.44
CA ILE A 154 -1.27 0.75 -21.62
C ILE A 154 -0.43 1.92 -22.17
N ALA A 155 0.79 2.12 -21.64
CA ALA A 155 1.67 3.17 -22.09
C ALA A 155 2.04 2.99 -23.57
N ASP A 156 2.36 1.78 -23.99
CA ASP A 156 2.68 1.44 -25.39
C ASP A 156 1.44 1.62 -26.29
N ALA A 157 0.27 1.13 -25.86
CA ALA A 157 -0.97 1.23 -26.63
C ALA A 157 -1.46 2.68 -26.81
N HIS A 158 -1.12 3.58 -25.89
CA HIS A 158 -1.48 4.99 -25.91
C HIS A 158 -0.30 5.91 -26.24
N HIS A 159 0.84 5.35 -26.68
CA HIS A 159 2.04 6.04 -27.16
C HIS A 159 2.57 7.11 -26.19
N PHE A 160 2.68 6.78 -24.90
CA PHE A 160 3.33 7.66 -23.94
C PHE A 160 4.47 6.98 -23.19
N PRO A 161 5.58 7.68 -22.94
CA PRO A 161 6.66 7.16 -22.12
C PRO A 161 6.25 7.11 -20.65
N LEU A 162 6.75 6.10 -19.90
CA LEU A 162 6.71 6.11 -18.44
C LEU A 162 8.05 6.68 -17.94
N PRO A 163 8.12 7.97 -17.59
CA PRO A 163 9.36 8.56 -17.13
C PRO A 163 9.76 7.98 -15.77
N PRO A 164 11.08 7.88 -15.49
CA PRO A 164 11.54 7.58 -14.14
C PRO A 164 10.95 8.55 -13.13
N THR A 165 10.35 8.03 -12.07
CA THR A 165 9.68 8.84 -11.05
C THR A 165 9.87 8.26 -9.67
N VAL A 166 9.44 8.99 -8.63
CA VAL A 166 9.44 8.47 -7.26
C VAL A 166 8.67 7.17 -7.23
N THR A 167 9.35 6.13 -6.78
CA THR A 167 8.79 4.78 -6.68
C THR A 167 8.92 4.29 -5.25
N VAL A 168 7.80 3.88 -4.65
CA VAL A 168 7.75 3.30 -3.31
C VAL A 168 7.34 1.84 -3.43
N ARG A 169 8.15 0.93 -2.89
CA ARG A 169 7.82 -0.49 -2.80
C ARG A 169 6.89 -0.73 -1.62
N THR A 170 5.81 -1.44 -1.87
CA THR A 170 4.88 -1.87 -0.81
C THR A 170 5.34 -3.18 -0.18
N PRO A 171 4.97 -3.47 1.08
CA PRO A 171 5.34 -4.74 1.74
C PRO A 171 4.79 -5.99 1.05
N SER A 172 3.80 -5.85 0.19
CA SER A 172 3.19 -6.94 -0.57
C SER A 172 3.81 -7.14 -1.95
N GLY A 173 4.93 -6.48 -2.26
CA GLY A 173 5.63 -6.60 -3.54
C GLY A 173 5.12 -5.66 -4.64
N GLY A 174 4.07 -4.88 -4.38
CA GLY A 174 3.57 -3.86 -5.30
C GLY A 174 4.39 -2.56 -5.27
N HIS A 175 3.97 -1.59 -6.07
CA HIS A 175 4.65 -0.30 -6.21
C HIS A 175 3.67 0.86 -6.22
N HIS A 176 4.06 1.98 -5.60
CA HIS A 176 3.41 3.27 -5.84
C HIS A 176 4.33 4.10 -6.74
N LEU A 177 3.84 4.53 -7.89
CA LEU A 177 4.51 5.51 -8.75
C LEU A 177 3.90 6.88 -8.50
N TRP A 178 4.73 7.89 -8.28
CA TRP A 178 4.30 9.26 -7.97
C TRP A 178 4.52 10.18 -9.15
N PHE A 179 3.47 10.87 -9.56
CA PHE A 179 3.53 11.87 -10.61
C PHE A 179 2.97 13.21 -10.12
N THR A 180 3.43 14.31 -10.67
CA THR A 180 2.77 15.60 -10.49
C THR A 180 1.68 15.76 -11.55
N GLY A 181 0.54 16.32 -11.14
CA GLY A 181 -0.59 16.57 -12.01
C GLY A 181 -0.87 18.06 -12.23
N PRO A 182 -1.85 18.39 -13.08
CA PRO A 182 -2.32 19.76 -13.24
C PRO A 182 -3.18 20.15 -12.04
N PRO A 183 -3.25 21.46 -11.70
CA PRO A 183 -4.17 21.97 -10.68
C PRO A 183 -5.63 21.81 -11.10
N SER A 184 -5.92 21.86 -12.39
CA SER A 184 -7.25 21.72 -12.98
C SER A 184 -7.18 21.16 -14.40
N PRO A 185 -8.03 20.20 -14.76
CA PRO A 185 -8.90 19.46 -13.86
C PRO A 185 -8.12 18.53 -12.95
N ALA A 186 -8.52 18.43 -11.67
CA ALA A 186 -7.89 17.53 -10.73
C ALA A 186 -8.16 16.07 -11.11
N VAL A 187 -7.13 15.23 -11.06
CA VAL A 187 -7.29 13.79 -11.31
C VAL A 187 -8.05 13.16 -10.14
N PRO A 188 -9.19 12.49 -10.39
CA PRO A 188 -9.98 11.87 -9.33
C PRO A 188 -9.33 10.60 -8.79
N ASN A 189 -9.64 10.27 -7.53
CA ASN A 189 -9.33 8.97 -6.96
C ASN A 189 -10.18 7.88 -7.62
N SER A 190 -9.57 6.78 -8.06
CA SER A 190 -10.30 5.68 -8.71
C SER A 190 -9.64 4.33 -8.47
N VAL A 191 -10.44 3.27 -8.52
CA VAL A 191 -10.00 1.88 -8.33
C VAL A 191 -10.21 1.11 -9.63
N GLY A 192 -9.16 0.44 -10.13
CA GLY A 192 -9.22 -0.42 -11.30
C GLY A 192 -9.64 0.26 -12.61
N ARG A 193 -9.56 1.59 -12.69
CA ARG A 193 -10.01 2.35 -13.86
C ARG A 193 -9.17 2.06 -15.11
N LEU A 194 -7.86 1.98 -14.97
CA LEU A 194 -6.94 1.69 -16.09
C LEU A 194 -6.94 0.20 -16.40
N ALA A 195 -6.72 -0.62 -15.38
CA ALA A 195 -6.76 -2.07 -15.45
C ALA A 195 -6.94 -2.67 -14.04
N PRO A 196 -7.32 -3.95 -13.92
CA PRO A 196 -7.31 -4.64 -12.63
C PRO A 196 -5.92 -4.59 -11.99
N GLY A 197 -5.86 -4.24 -10.70
CA GLY A 197 -4.61 -4.09 -9.96
C GLY A 197 -3.92 -2.73 -10.12
N ILE A 198 -4.49 -1.81 -10.90
CA ILE A 198 -4.00 -0.43 -11.03
C ILE A 198 -5.02 0.53 -10.42
N ASP A 199 -4.71 1.04 -9.23
CA ASP A 199 -5.51 2.04 -8.56
C ASP A 199 -4.88 3.44 -8.72
N ILE A 200 -5.72 4.44 -8.88
CA ILE A 200 -5.30 5.83 -8.96
C ILE A 200 -5.65 6.53 -7.66
N ARG A 201 -4.65 7.06 -7.00
CA ARG A 201 -4.77 7.94 -5.83
C ARG A 201 -4.64 9.38 -6.32
N GLY A 202 -5.78 10.00 -6.54
CA GLY A 202 -5.91 11.40 -6.96
C GLY A 202 -6.54 12.26 -5.88
N ALA A 203 -7.21 13.33 -6.26
CA ALA A 203 -7.89 14.25 -5.35
C ALA A 203 -8.87 13.50 -4.42
N GLY A 204 -8.74 13.73 -3.11
CA GLY A 204 -9.48 13.04 -2.07
C GLY A 204 -8.95 11.65 -1.70
N GLY A 205 -7.88 11.19 -2.34
CA GLY A 205 -7.14 9.99 -1.98
C GLY A 205 -5.83 10.30 -1.26
N TYR A 206 -5.14 9.24 -0.81
CA TYR A 206 -3.80 9.34 -0.26
C TYR A 206 -2.97 8.09 -0.58
N LEU A 207 -1.64 8.26 -0.57
CA LEU A 207 -0.65 7.20 -0.64
C LEU A 207 -0.04 6.96 0.74
N VAL A 208 0.28 5.70 1.05
CA VAL A 208 1.09 5.40 2.25
C VAL A 208 2.51 5.88 2.00
N GLY A 209 3.01 6.76 2.88
CA GLY A 209 4.35 7.35 2.76
C GLY A 209 5.46 6.36 3.08
N PRO A 210 6.65 6.51 2.45
CA PRO A 210 7.82 5.66 2.71
C PRO A 210 8.30 5.82 4.16
N GLY A 211 8.70 4.72 4.79
CA GLY A 211 9.02 4.65 6.22
C GLY A 211 7.85 4.17 7.09
N SER A 212 6.62 4.23 6.60
CA SER A 212 5.44 3.73 7.32
C SER A 212 5.53 2.24 7.60
N LEU A 213 5.21 1.85 8.84
CA LEU A 213 5.12 0.44 9.26
C LEU A 213 3.66 0.00 9.30
N THR A 214 3.34 -1.02 8.53
CA THR A 214 2.00 -1.63 8.48
C THR A 214 2.00 -3.04 9.05
N ALA A 215 0.83 -3.67 9.14
CA ALA A 215 0.73 -5.06 9.57
C ALA A 215 1.49 -6.04 8.63
N ARG A 216 1.72 -5.65 7.37
CA ARG A 216 2.43 -6.46 6.36
C ARG A 216 3.92 -6.11 6.22
N GLY A 217 4.40 -5.07 6.89
CA GLY A 217 5.78 -4.60 6.79
C GLY A 217 5.89 -3.12 6.45
N ARG A 218 7.08 -2.71 6.04
CA ARG A 218 7.45 -1.32 5.82
C ARG A 218 7.36 -0.92 4.35
N TYR A 219 6.84 0.28 4.10
CA TYR A 219 6.91 0.95 2.80
C TYR A 219 8.29 1.58 2.64
N VAL A 220 8.96 1.34 1.52
CA VAL A 220 10.33 1.82 1.29
C VAL A 220 10.48 2.45 -0.09
N LEU A 221 11.27 3.52 -0.18
CA LEU A 221 11.66 4.05 -1.48
C LEU A 221 12.46 2.99 -2.26
N ALA A 222 12.13 2.83 -3.54
CA ALA A 222 12.88 1.91 -4.39
C ALA A 222 14.33 2.42 -4.55
N PRO A 223 15.33 1.53 -4.49
CA PRO A 223 16.72 1.89 -4.73
C PRO A 223 16.88 2.55 -6.11
N GLY A 224 17.64 3.63 -6.18
CA GLY A 224 17.91 4.35 -7.45
C GLY A 224 16.73 5.15 -8.01
N ALA A 225 15.53 5.10 -7.40
CA ALA A 225 14.41 5.91 -7.86
C ALA A 225 14.65 7.41 -7.64
N PRO A 226 14.18 8.27 -8.55
CA PRO A 226 14.17 9.72 -8.35
C PRO A 226 13.54 10.12 -7.02
N ARG A 227 13.97 11.27 -6.48
CA ARG A 227 13.44 11.83 -5.23
C ARG A 227 12.36 12.88 -5.45
N VAL A 228 12.16 13.28 -6.70
CA VAL A 228 11.15 14.25 -7.13
C VAL A 228 10.21 13.54 -8.09
N PRO A 229 8.89 13.68 -7.92
CA PRO A 229 7.91 13.12 -8.85
C PRO A 229 8.06 13.75 -10.23
N ALA A 230 8.04 12.93 -11.27
CA ALA A 230 8.00 13.41 -12.65
C ALA A 230 6.61 13.97 -12.98
N PRO A 231 6.50 14.91 -13.94
CA PRO A 231 5.20 15.29 -14.50
C PRO A 231 4.50 14.07 -15.12
N ALA A 232 3.19 13.94 -14.89
CA ALA A 232 2.42 12.89 -15.54
C ALA A 232 2.35 13.13 -17.05
N PRO A 233 2.61 12.13 -17.91
CA PRO A 233 2.45 12.25 -19.35
C PRO A 233 1.02 12.70 -19.72
N HIS A 234 0.89 13.57 -20.70
CA HIS A 234 -0.39 14.12 -21.13
C HIS A 234 -1.41 13.02 -21.52
N ALA A 235 -0.98 12.01 -22.25
CA ALA A 235 -1.84 10.89 -22.63
C ALA A 235 -2.29 10.07 -21.41
N LEU A 236 -1.42 9.90 -20.40
CA LEU A 236 -1.80 9.29 -19.14
C LEU A 236 -2.87 10.14 -18.43
N LEU A 237 -2.70 11.47 -18.34
CA LEU A 237 -3.68 12.36 -17.75
C LEU A 237 -5.04 12.28 -18.46
N ALA A 238 -5.05 12.19 -19.79
CA ALA A 238 -6.27 12.01 -20.58
C ALA A 238 -7.03 10.71 -20.21
N LEU A 239 -6.30 9.63 -19.90
CA LEU A 239 -6.89 8.37 -19.42
C LEU A 239 -7.41 8.47 -17.99
N LEU A 240 -6.76 9.28 -17.13
CA LEU A 240 -7.09 9.42 -15.72
C LEU A 240 -8.23 10.41 -15.47
N THR A 241 -8.36 11.41 -16.32
CA THR A 241 -9.39 12.44 -16.19
C THR A 241 -10.61 12.00 -16.99
N PRO A 242 -11.82 11.91 -16.37
CA PRO A 242 -13.03 11.71 -17.17
C PRO A 242 -13.14 12.85 -18.18
N PRO A 243 -13.57 12.58 -19.41
CA PRO A 243 -13.90 13.67 -20.32
C PRO A 243 -14.87 14.61 -19.60
N SER A 244 -14.54 15.90 -19.57
CA SER A 244 -15.47 16.93 -19.12
C SER A 244 -16.78 16.69 -19.87
N PRO A 245 -17.96 16.83 -19.26
CA PRO A 245 -19.20 16.75 -19.99
C PRO A 245 -19.27 17.96 -20.94
N ARG A 246 -18.54 17.85 -22.05
CA ARG A 246 -18.68 18.75 -23.17
C ARG A 246 -20.06 18.46 -23.73
N ARG A 247 -20.92 19.44 -23.77
CA ARG A 247 -22.16 19.43 -24.49
C ARG A 247 -21.87 19.28 -25.99
N GLU A 248 -21.48 18.09 -26.40
CA GLU A 248 -21.36 17.68 -27.79
C GLU A 248 -22.01 16.31 -27.92
N ALA A 249 -22.75 16.14 -29.00
CA ALA A 249 -23.43 14.94 -29.37
C ALA A 249 -22.56 13.66 -29.20
N PRO A 250 -23.12 12.49 -28.93
CA PRO A 250 -22.39 11.29 -28.59
C PRO A 250 -21.44 10.91 -29.72
N SER A 251 -20.18 11.30 -29.59
CA SER A 251 -19.11 10.72 -30.39
C SER A 251 -18.89 9.32 -29.89
N ALA A 252 -19.33 8.35 -30.66
CA ALA A 252 -19.25 6.94 -30.38
C ALA A 252 -17.80 6.54 -30.13
N ILE A 253 -17.44 6.26 -28.86
CA ILE A 253 -16.35 5.35 -28.54
C ILE A 253 -16.73 4.06 -29.26
N PRO A 254 -15.84 3.46 -30.11
CA PRO A 254 -16.18 2.22 -30.74
C PRO A 254 -16.58 1.21 -29.64
N PRO A 255 -17.79 0.63 -29.72
CA PRO A 255 -18.27 -0.26 -28.68
C PRO A 255 -17.29 -1.39 -28.57
N GLN A 256 -16.71 -1.57 -27.38
CA GLN A 256 -16.04 -2.82 -27.04
C GLN A 256 -17.04 -3.91 -27.39
N PRO A 257 -16.74 -4.83 -28.32
CA PRO A 257 -17.73 -5.79 -28.72
C PRO A 257 -18.26 -6.50 -27.47
N ALA A 258 -19.58 -6.57 -27.32
CA ALA A 258 -20.25 -7.18 -26.17
C ALA A 258 -19.63 -8.52 -25.74
N SER A 259 -19.15 -9.28 -26.73
CA SER A 259 -18.41 -10.53 -26.57
C SER A 259 -17.06 -10.36 -25.84
N ALA A 260 -16.38 -9.21 -25.97
CA ALA A 260 -15.11 -8.96 -25.29
C ALA A 260 -15.30 -8.76 -23.77
N LEU A 261 -16.36 -8.05 -23.34
CA LEU A 261 -16.68 -7.88 -21.94
C LEU A 261 -17.05 -9.20 -21.26
N VAL A 262 -17.86 -10.02 -21.94
CA VAL A 262 -18.25 -11.37 -21.46
C VAL A 262 -17.03 -12.27 -21.35
N ARG A 263 -16.16 -12.30 -22.37
CA ARG A 263 -14.91 -13.07 -22.34
C ARG A 263 -14.00 -12.61 -21.21
N PHE A 264 -13.86 -11.29 -21.00
CA PHE A 264 -13.06 -10.72 -19.93
C PHE A 264 -13.51 -11.22 -18.54
N VAL A 265 -14.81 -11.30 -18.28
CA VAL A 265 -15.35 -11.88 -17.05
C VAL A 265 -15.11 -13.38 -16.99
N ARG A 266 -15.36 -14.10 -18.06
CA ARG A 266 -15.25 -15.57 -18.14
C ARG A 266 -13.82 -16.08 -17.89
N THR A 267 -12.81 -15.28 -18.20
CA THR A 267 -11.38 -15.58 -17.98
C THR A 267 -10.85 -15.00 -16.66
N SER A 268 -11.71 -14.68 -15.71
CA SER A 268 -11.30 -14.08 -14.45
C SER A 268 -10.57 -15.09 -13.55
N PRO A 269 -9.33 -14.80 -13.09
CA PRO A 269 -8.66 -15.63 -12.12
C PRO A 269 -9.33 -15.53 -10.75
N GLU A 270 -9.09 -16.53 -9.92
CA GLU A 270 -9.54 -16.52 -8.52
C GLU A 270 -9.02 -15.27 -7.79
N GLY A 271 -9.89 -14.67 -6.95
CA GLY A 271 -9.60 -13.42 -6.25
C GLY A 271 -9.83 -12.13 -7.06
N GLN A 272 -10.03 -12.20 -8.38
CA GLN A 272 -10.36 -11.03 -9.23
C GLN A 272 -11.77 -11.07 -9.83
N ARG A 273 -12.50 -12.16 -9.63
CA ARG A 273 -13.79 -12.44 -10.28
C ARG A 273 -14.78 -11.29 -10.11
N ASN A 274 -14.97 -10.84 -8.88
CA ASN A 274 -15.92 -9.80 -8.54
C ASN A 274 -15.49 -8.42 -9.05
N ALA A 275 -14.21 -8.09 -8.96
CA ALA A 275 -13.68 -6.82 -9.46
C ALA A 275 -13.78 -6.71 -10.98
N ARG A 276 -13.50 -7.78 -11.71
CA ARG A 276 -13.61 -7.83 -13.17
C ARG A 276 -15.06 -7.79 -13.65
N LEU A 277 -15.97 -8.47 -12.93
CA LEU A 277 -17.40 -8.39 -13.19
C LEU A 277 -17.92 -6.95 -12.97
N PHE A 278 -17.56 -6.33 -11.86
CA PHE A 278 -17.95 -4.94 -11.57
C PHE A 278 -17.47 -3.98 -12.65
N TRP A 279 -16.20 -4.11 -13.08
CA TRP A 279 -15.65 -3.30 -14.16
C TRP A 279 -16.38 -3.52 -15.49
N ALA A 280 -16.62 -4.77 -15.88
CA ALA A 280 -17.33 -5.09 -17.11
C ALA A 280 -18.77 -4.56 -17.10
N ALA A 281 -19.45 -4.63 -15.95
CA ALA A 281 -20.78 -4.07 -15.76
C ALA A 281 -20.78 -2.54 -15.89
N CYS A 282 -19.78 -1.83 -15.32
CA CYS A 282 -19.63 -0.39 -15.51
C CYS A 282 -19.46 -0.05 -17.01
N ARG A 283 -18.61 -0.78 -17.73
CA ARG A 283 -18.41 -0.60 -19.19
C ARG A 283 -19.68 -0.84 -20.00
N ALA A 284 -20.44 -1.88 -19.63
CA ALA A 284 -21.73 -2.18 -20.25
C ALA A 284 -22.73 -1.04 -20.03
N HIS A 285 -22.80 -0.46 -18.84
CA HIS A 285 -23.64 0.71 -18.55
C HIS A 285 -23.21 1.95 -19.36
N GLU A 286 -21.92 2.25 -19.42
CA GLU A 286 -21.37 3.36 -20.19
C GLU A 286 -21.65 3.25 -21.70
N ALA A 287 -21.67 2.02 -22.22
CA ALA A 287 -21.97 1.73 -23.60
C ALA A 287 -23.49 1.62 -23.89
N GLY A 288 -24.35 1.77 -22.88
CA GLY A 288 -25.82 1.59 -23.05
C GLY A 288 -26.25 0.13 -23.22
N LEU A 289 -25.34 -0.84 -23.03
CA LEU A 289 -25.55 -2.27 -23.24
C LEU A 289 -25.87 -3.04 -21.94
N ALA A 290 -26.14 -2.34 -20.84
CA ALA A 290 -26.27 -2.95 -19.51
C ALA A 290 -27.39 -4.01 -19.45
N GLN A 291 -28.56 -3.72 -20.01
CA GLN A 291 -29.69 -4.66 -20.03
C GLN A 291 -29.39 -5.88 -20.92
N GLU A 292 -28.82 -5.65 -22.09
CA GLU A 292 -28.49 -6.73 -23.05
C GLU A 292 -27.44 -7.70 -22.48
N LEU A 293 -26.44 -7.14 -21.77
CA LEU A 293 -25.31 -7.93 -21.27
C LEU A 293 -25.52 -8.51 -19.87
N ALA A 294 -26.50 -8.06 -19.10
CA ALA A 294 -26.66 -8.45 -17.70
C ALA A 294 -26.68 -9.97 -17.50
N ALA A 295 -27.53 -10.68 -18.25
CA ALA A 295 -27.64 -12.15 -18.15
C ALA A 295 -26.34 -12.86 -18.55
N ARG A 296 -25.69 -12.42 -19.62
CA ARG A 296 -24.41 -12.97 -20.11
C ARG A 296 -23.24 -12.73 -19.18
N LEU A 297 -23.22 -11.58 -18.50
CA LEU A 297 -22.20 -11.27 -17.49
C LEU A 297 -22.42 -12.10 -16.23
N VAL A 298 -23.68 -12.33 -15.80
CA VAL A 298 -24.00 -13.24 -14.69
C VAL A 298 -23.52 -14.66 -15.02
N GLU A 299 -23.88 -15.18 -16.19
CA GLU A 299 -23.47 -16.53 -16.65
C GLU A 299 -21.93 -16.65 -16.67
N ALA A 300 -21.24 -15.66 -17.24
CA ALA A 300 -19.78 -15.64 -17.28
C ALA A 300 -19.14 -15.60 -15.88
N ALA A 301 -19.74 -14.88 -14.94
CA ALA A 301 -19.29 -14.80 -13.56
C ALA A 301 -19.51 -16.13 -12.81
N CYS A 302 -20.68 -16.75 -12.99
CA CYS A 302 -20.98 -18.08 -12.44
C CYS A 302 -20.00 -19.14 -12.94
N HIS A 303 -19.62 -19.09 -14.23
CA HIS A 303 -18.62 -19.98 -14.81
C HIS A 303 -17.26 -19.88 -14.10
N THR A 304 -16.92 -18.72 -13.53
CA THR A 304 -15.68 -18.54 -12.77
C THR A 304 -15.80 -18.91 -11.27
N GLY A 305 -17.01 -19.30 -10.81
CA GLY A 305 -17.27 -19.73 -9.43
C GLY A 305 -17.84 -18.64 -8.52
N LEU A 306 -18.35 -17.51 -9.05
CA LEU A 306 -19.20 -16.61 -8.28
C LEU A 306 -20.61 -17.21 -8.19
N SER A 307 -21.30 -17.00 -7.06
CA SER A 307 -22.70 -17.32 -6.98
C SER A 307 -23.53 -16.35 -7.83
N GLU A 308 -24.68 -16.79 -8.31
CA GLU A 308 -25.59 -15.95 -9.09
C GLU A 308 -26.04 -14.71 -8.30
N GLN A 309 -26.27 -14.87 -7.01
CA GLN A 309 -26.65 -13.79 -6.10
C GLN A 309 -25.56 -12.72 -6.01
N GLU A 310 -24.28 -13.11 -5.82
CA GLU A 310 -23.14 -12.19 -5.80
C GLU A 310 -22.95 -11.48 -7.14
N ALA A 311 -23.07 -12.23 -8.25
CA ALA A 311 -22.95 -11.66 -9.59
C ALA A 311 -24.04 -10.60 -9.86
N ARG A 312 -25.29 -10.88 -9.53
CA ARG A 312 -26.40 -9.93 -9.67
C ARG A 312 -26.22 -8.69 -8.76
N ALA A 313 -25.81 -8.90 -7.51
CA ALA A 313 -25.54 -7.80 -6.56
C ALA A 313 -24.42 -6.87 -7.07
N THR A 314 -23.38 -7.45 -7.65
CA THR A 314 -22.24 -6.71 -8.22
C THR A 314 -22.65 -5.87 -9.43
N ILE A 315 -23.43 -6.44 -10.36
CA ILE A 315 -23.94 -5.73 -11.54
C ILE A 315 -24.89 -4.59 -11.10
N ALA A 316 -25.79 -4.84 -10.15
CA ALA A 316 -26.66 -3.80 -9.60
C ALA A 316 -25.89 -2.68 -8.92
N SER A 317 -24.77 -2.99 -8.24
CA SER A 317 -23.88 -1.99 -7.63
C SER A 317 -23.20 -1.11 -8.68
N ALA A 318 -22.80 -1.68 -9.81
CA ALA A 318 -22.25 -0.92 -10.94
C ALA A 318 -23.28 0.07 -11.51
N GLY A 319 -24.53 -0.36 -11.65
CA GLY A 319 -25.64 0.50 -12.12
C GLY A 319 -25.91 1.69 -11.18
N ARG A 320 -25.95 1.45 -9.87
CA ARG A 320 -26.14 2.53 -8.88
C ARG A 320 -25.04 3.58 -8.91
N ARG A 321 -23.81 3.18 -9.22
CA ARG A 321 -22.67 4.11 -9.36
C ARG A 321 -22.86 5.04 -10.56
N GLN A 322 -23.35 4.53 -11.68
CA GLN A 322 -23.59 5.31 -12.89
C GLN A 322 -24.78 6.29 -12.72
N GLY A 323 -25.84 5.88 -12.03
CA GLY A 323 -26.98 6.77 -11.73
C GLY A 323 -26.60 7.95 -10.84
N ARG A 324 -25.58 7.81 -9.96
CA ARG A 324 -25.07 8.93 -9.13
C ARG A 324 -24.20 9.92 -9.90
N THR A 325 -23.67 9.56 -11.03
CA THR A 325 -22.88 10.44 -11.91
C THR A 325 -23.76 11.19 -12.93
N GLN A 326 -25.04 10.84 -13.05
CA GLN A 326 -25.99 11.43 -14.00
C GLN A 326 -27.06 12.32 -13.34
N SER A 327 -27.08 12.43 -12.01
CA SER A 327 -27.95 13.42 -11.35
C SER A 327 -27.28 14.78 -11.37
N PRO A 328 -27.98 15.86 -11.82
CA PRO A 328 -27.47 17.22 -11.99
C PRO A 328 -27.04 17.88 -10.67
#